data_caddf55d4dda7605b7f7bfcc81afda74
#
_entry.id   caddf55d4dda7605b7f7bfcc81afda74
#
_cell.length_a   1.000
_cell.length_b   1.000
_cell.length_c   1.000
_cell.angle_alpha   90.00
_cell.angle_beta   90.00
_cell.angle_gamma   90.00
#
_symmetry.space_group_name_H-M   'P 1'
#
loop_
_entity.id
_entity.type
_entity.pdbx_description
1 polymer ?
#
loop_
_entity_poly.entity_id
_entity_poly.type
_entity_poly.pdbx_seq_one_letter_code
_entity_poly.pdbx_strand_id
1 'polypeptide(L)'
;MAGAHRIGILTSGGDAPGMNPAIRAIVRTAGADGITCIGIRRGYAGLINGDVFELTGNDVDGIARRGGTILYTARSEEFRTEAGVDKAAKVCKYLGIDGLITIGGDGTYRGALELARRGVRVVGIPATIDNDMGCTEYTIGFDTACNTAIEAIDKLRDTGQSHERVSVVEVMGRNAGHLALYTALAAGASAVLLPEKEVDLEHDVIDVIRRGCIHGRRHHIVVVAEGVGHVHEYAQTIEEETGLETRVTVLGYIQRGGAPSGRDRVSAAMMGVRAIDVLKSDASSRVIVERNGRFEDMDIEEALQMKRELDEEMFVACNRIDTSYQYHHKKTT
;
A
#
# COMPACT_ATOMS: atom_id res chain seq x y z
N MET A 1 6.38 -10.55 36.03
CA MET A 1 6.59 -10.22 34.60
C MET A 1 5.83 -8.92 34.34
N ALA A 2 6.50 -7.84 34.04
CA ALA A 2 5.86 -6.55 33.78
C ALA A 2 5.46 -6.49 32.31
N GLY A 3 4.31 -7.07 31.97
CA GLY A 3 3.69 -6.88 30.67
C GLY A 3 3.37 -5.41 30.42
N ALA A 4 3.14 -5.00 29.15
CA ALA A 4 2.72 -3.65 28.84
C ALA A 4 1.37 -3.35 29.50
N HIS A 5 1.27 -2.24 30.24
CA HIS A 5 0.04 -1.80 30.88
C HIS A 5 -0.60 -0.63 30.12
N ARG A 6 0.21 0.14 29.41
CA ARG A 6 -0.22 1.30 28.61
C ARG A 6 0.54 1.33 27.30
N ILE A 7 -0.19 1.32 26.18
CA ILE A 7 0.39 1.32 24.83
C ILE A 7 -0.03 2.56 24.04
N GLY A 8 0.90 3.12 23.27
CA GLY A 8 0.61 4.14 22.27
C GLY A 8 0.27 3.51 20.92
N ILE A 9 -0.62 4.13 20.16
CA ILE A 9 -0.99 3.72 18.80
C ILE A 9 -0.93 4.94 17.91
N LEU A 10 -0.18 4.87 16.83
CA LEU A 10 -0.14 5.93 15.81
C LEU A 10 -0.21 5.37 14.39
N THR A 11 -0.72 6.19 13.48
CA THR A 11 -0.61 5.98 12.04
C THR A 11 0.30 7.05 11.45
N SER A 12 1.20 6.68 10.53
CA SER A 12 2.17 7.59 9.95
C SER A 12 2.39 7.29 8.46
N GLY A 13 2.79 8.30 7.70
CA GLY A 13 2.99 8.19 6.26
C GLY A 13 1.71 8.48 5.47
N GLY A 14 1.54 7.86 4.31
CA GLY A 14 0.29 7.90 3.56
C GLY A 14 -0.79 7.06 4.25
N ASP A 15 -2.02 7.53 4.21
CA ASP A 15 -3.14 6.71 4.67
C ASP A 15 -3.41 5.55 3.71
N ALA A 16 -3.90 4.46 4.27
CA ALA A 16 -4.26 3.25 3.52
C ALA A 16 -5.57 2.67 4.06
N PRO A 17 -6.47 2.18 3.18
CA PRO A 17 -7.70 1.52 3.61
C PRO A 17 -7.35 0.26 4.41
N GLY A 18 -7.78 0.20 5.66
CA GLY A 18 -7.43 -0.90 6.57
C GLY A 18 -6.68 -0.43 7.83
N MET A 19 -6.16 0.79 7.88
CA MET A 19 -5.59 1.34 9.11
C MET A 19 -6.60 1.37 10.26
N ASN A 20 -7.85 1.75 10.00
CA ASN A 20 -8.92 1.73 11.02
C ASN A 20 -9.25 0.32 11.53
N PRO A 21 -9.42 -0.73 10.71
CA PRO A 21 -9.50 -2.12 11.17
C PRO A 21 -8.33 -2.55 12.07
N ALA A 22 -7.09 -2.17 11.73
CA ALA A 22 -5.91 -2.46 12.56
C ALA A 22 -6.01 -1.78 13.94
N ILE A 23 -6.32 -0.47 13.97
CA ILE A 23 -6.54 0.28 15.22
C ILE A 23 -7.61 -0.40 16.07
N ARG A 24 -8.75 -0.77 15.45
CA ARG A 24 -9.83 -1.46 16.16
C ARG A 24 -9.38 -2.78 16.77
N ALA A 25 -8.66 -3.60 16.01
CA ALA A 25 -8.17 -4.89 16.50
C ALA A 25 -7.23 -4.73 17.68
N ILE A 26 -6.28 -3.79 17.60
CA ILE A 26 -5.35 -3.47 18.68
C ILE A 26 -6.12 -3.07 19.94
N VAL A 27 -7.02 -2.08 19.84
CA VAL A 27 -7.75 -1.55 21.00
C VAL A 27 -8.64 -2.60 21.66
N ARG A 28 -9.34 -3.42 20.85
CA ARG A 28 -10.21 -4.48 21.38
C ARG A 28 -9.41 -5.60 22.05
N THR A 29 -8.29 -6.02 21.46
CA THR A 29 -7.41 -7.04 22.04
C THR A 29 -6.74 -6.53 23.31
N ALA A 30 -6.17 -5.32 23.27
CA ALA A 30 -5.57 -4.68 24.42
C ALA A 30 -6.55 -4.53 25.60
N GLY A 31 -7.78 -4.07 25.31
CA GLY A 31 -8.85 -3.92 26.31
C GLY A 31 -9.23 -5.25 26.96
N ALA A 32 -9.28 -6.35 26.18
CA ALA A 32 -9.54 -7.69 26.74
C ALA A 32 -8.43 -8.17 27.68
N ASP A 33 -7.21 -7.70 27.47
CA ASP A 33 -6.04 -8.01 28.29
C ASP A 33 -5.80 -6.98 29.43
N GLY A 34 -6.71 -6.01 29.62
CA GLY A 34 -6.58 -4.97 30.64
C GLY A 34 -5.49 -3.90 30.34
N ILE A 35 -5.09 -3.76 29.07
CA ILE A 35 -4.08 -2.79 28.63
C ILE A 35 -4.78 -1.51 28.20
N THR A 36 -4.33 -0.37 28.72
CA THR A 36 -4.82 0.96 28.32
C THR A 36 -4.24 1.39 26.98
N CYS A 37 -5.05 1.84 26.06
CA CYS A 37 -4.63 2.35 24.75
C CYS A 37 -4.62 3.88 24.71
N ILE A 38 -3.55 4.46 24.21
CA ILE A 38 -3.38 5.90 23.97
C ILE A 38 -3.29 6.12 22.45
N GLY A 39 -4.31 6.74 21.88
CA GLY A 39 -4.30 7.19 20.49
C GLY A 39 -3.45 8.44 20.33
N ILE A 40 -2.52 8.42 19.39
CA ILE A 40 -1.62 9.54 19.07
C ILE A 40 -2.05 10.10 17.71
N ARG A 41 -2.54 11.32 17.69
CA ARG A 41 -2.99 11.96 16.44
C ARG A 41 -1.81 12.44 15.62
N ARG A 42 -1.95 12.42 14.29
CA ARG A 42 -0.96 12.94 13.34
C ARG A 42 0.42 12.29 13.44
N GLY A 43 0.45 11.00 13.79
CA GLY A 43 1.67 10.20 13.80
C GLY A 43 2.77 10.77 14.71
N TYR A 44 3.99 10.77 14.21
CA TYR A 44 5.14 11.26 14.99
C TYR A 44 5.08 12.75 15.33
N ALA A 45 4.44 13.57 14.49
CA ALA A 45 4.23 14.99 14.80
C ALA A 45 3.38 15.16 16.07
N GLY A 46 2.32 14.38 16.19
CA GLY A 46 1.47 14.40 17.37
C GLY A 46 2.17 13.82 18.61
N LEU A 47 2.99 12.79 18.43
CA LEU A 47 3.78 12.23 19.53
C LEU A 47 4.71 13.28 20.12
N ILE A 48 5.48 14.02 19.31
CA ILE A 48 6.36 15.09 19.77
C ILE A 48 5.60 16.18 20.53
N ASN A 49 4.37 16.49 20.08
CA ASN A 49 3.56 17.57 20.66
C ASN A 49 2.65 17.13 21.80
N GLY A 50 2.61 15.84 22.12
CA GLY A 50 1.71 15.30 23.14
C GLY A 50 0.22 15.34 22.74
N ASP A 51 -0.09 15.34 21.41
CA ASP A 51 -1.46 15.29 20.91
C ASP A 51 -2.02 13.85 21.02
N VAL A 52 -2.41 13.52 22.23
CA VAL A 52 -2.80 12.16 22.62
C VAL A 52 -4.15 12.15 23.35
N PHE A 53 -4.83 11.02 23.29
CA PHE A 53 -6.08 10.80 24.01
C PHE A 53 -6.20 9.32 24.36
N GLU A 54 -6.95 9.02 25.40
CA GLU A 54 -7.30 7.63 25.71
C GLU A 54 -8.24 7.08 24.64
N LEU A 55 -7.91 5.90 24.13
CA LEU A 55 -8.63 5.24 23.05
C LEU A 55 -9.33 3.98 23.59
N THR A 56 -10.62 4.03 23.67
CA THR A 56 -11.47 2.98 24.27
C THR A 56 -12.13 2.10 23.21
N GLY A 57 -12.70 0.98 23.65
CA GLY A 57 -13.50 0.12 22.79
C GLY A 57 -14.68 0.82 22.10
N ASN A 58 -15.25 1.87 22.72
CA ASN A 58 -16.36 2.64 22.15
C ASN A 58 -15.88 3.54 21.00
N ASP A 59 -14.67 4.11 21.10
CA ASP A 59 -14.11 4.99 20.08
C ASP A 59 -13.82 4.25 18.77
N VAL A 60 -13.62 2.94 18.84
CA VAL A 60 -13.32 2.09 17.69
C VAL A 60 -14.53 1.29 17.19
N ASP A 61 -15.71 1.55 17.73
CA ASP A 61 -16.91 0.89 17.25
C ASP A 61 -17.30 1.36 15.86
N GLY A 62 -17.60 0.41 14.97
CA GLY A 62 -17.98 0.69 13.58
C GLY A 62 -16.89 1.22 12.65
N ILE A 63 -15.64 1.48 13.11
CA ILE A 63 -14.58 2.04 12.25
C ILE A 63 -13.99 1.04 11.26
N ALA A 64 -14.18 -0.27 11.45
CA ALA A 64 -13.63 -1.31 10.57
C ALA A 64 -14.09 -1.19 9.10
N ARG A 65 -15.21 -0.51 8.84
CA ARG A 65 -15.73 -0.26 7.48
C ARG A 65 -15.30 1.08 6.89
N ARG A 66 -14.59 1.91 7.65
CA ARG A 66 -14.20 3.27 7.25
C ARG A 66 -12.80 3.27 6.70
N GLY A 67 -12.62 3.89 5.52
CA GLY A 67 -11.31 4.22 5.00
C GLY A 67 -10.60 5.30 5.80
N GLY A 68 -9.37 5.62 5.41
CA GLY A 68 -8.52 6.56 6.12
C GLY A 68 -8.13 6.07 7.51
N THR A 69 -7.84 7.00 8.42
CA THR A 69 -7.45 6.71 9.81
C THR A 69 -8.08 7.71 10.80
N ILE A 70 -8.67 7.20 11.88
CA ILE A 70 -9.21 8.05 12.95
C ILE A 70 -8.13 8.79 13.74
N LEU A 71 -6.88 8.34 13.64
CA LEU A 71 -5.73 8.95 14.30
C LEU A 71 -5.08 10.05 13.45
N TYR A 72 -5.57 10.28 12.23
CA TYR A 72 -4.95 11.17 11.27
C TYR A 72 -3.50 10.81 10.97
N THR A 73 -2.90 11.39 9.96
CA THR A 73 -1.50 11.21 9.61
C THR A 73 -0.89 12.55 9.19
N ALA A 74 0.39 12.75 9.49
CA ALA A 74 1.14 13.91 9.05
C ALA A 74 2.62 13.56 8.87
N ARG A 75 3.29 14.28 7.98
CA ARG A 75 4.75 14.29 7.93
C ARG A 75 5.28 15.18 9.05
N SER A 76 6.44 14.82 9.62
CA SER A 76 7.10 15.60 10.67
C SER A 76 8.57 15.79 10.31
N GLU A 77 8.92 16.99 9.89
CA GLU A 77 10.33 17.35 9.66
C GLU A 77 11.11 17.37 10.99
N GLU A 78 10.47 17.83 12.08
CA GLU A 78 11.08 17.82 13.41
C GLU A 78 11.49 16.39 13.82
N PHE A 79 10.65 15.39 13.56
CA PHE A 79 10.93 14.00 13.90
C PHE A 79 12.09 13.38 13.09
N ARG A 80 12.48 13.97 11.98
CA ARG A 80 13.66 13.54 11.20
C ARG A 80 14.98 13.92 11.85
N THR A 81 14.95 14.78 12.87
CA THR A 81 16.13 15.21 13.62
C THR A 81 16.31 14.36 14.88
N GLU A 82 17.56 14.16 15.31
CA GLU A 82 17.86 13.47 16.57
C GLU A 82 17.13 14.10 17.76
N ALA A 83 17.11 15.44 17.83
CA ALA A 83 16.43 16.17 18.90
C ALA A 83 14.91 15.91 18.92
N GLY A 84 14.28 15.78 17.75
CA GLY A 84 12.86 15.46 17.62
C GLY A 84 12.55 14.03 18.07
N VAL A 85 13.39 13.07 17.70
CA VAL A 85 13.25 11.68 18.17
C VAL A 85 13.47 11.58 19.68
N ASP A 86 14.47 12.27 20.22
CA ASP A 86 14.73 12.32 21.68
C ASP A 86 13.55 12.95 22.45
N LYS A 87 12.94 13.99 21.89
CA LYS A 87 11.74 14.62 22.44
C LYS A 87 10.57 13.63 22.45
N ALA A 88 10.33 12.92 21.34
CA ALA A 88 9.28 11.92 21.24
C ALA A 88 9.48 10.76 22.25
N ALA A 89 10.70 10.26 22.40
CA ALA A 89 11.01 9.23 23.39
C ALA A 89 10.77 9.71 24.83
N LYS A 90 11.12 10.97 25.14
CA LYS A 90 10.81 11.60 26.45
C LYS A 90 9.31 11.72 26.68
N VAL A 91 8.53 12.06 25.63
CA VAL A 91 7.06 12.12 25.71
C VAL A 91 6.47 10.73 26.00
N CYS A 92 6.94 9.67 25.32
CA CYS A 92 6.53 8.29 25.65
C CYS A 92 6.76 7.98 27.14
N LYS A 93 7.94 8.28 27.64
CA LYS A 93 8.29 8.06 29.06
C LYS A 93 7.41 8.89 30.01
N TYR A 94 7.18 10.16 29.69
CA TYR A 94 6.35 11.07 30.51
C TYR A 94 4.90 10.59 30.58
N LEU A 95 4.35 10.07 29.47
CA LEU A 95 2.99 9.55 29.41
C LEU A 95 2.85 8.12 29.96
N GLY A 96 3.96 7.49 30.37
CA GLY A 96 3.97 6.11 30.85
C GLY A 96 3.60 5.10 29.75
N ILE A 97 3.98 5.37 28.51
CA ILE A 97 3.77 4.46 27.39
C ILE A 97 4.84 3.37 27.42
N ASP A 98 4.43 2.14 27.74
CA ASP A 98 5.30 0.98 27.86
C ASP A 98 5.66 0.37 26.49
N GLY A 99 4.83 0.57 25.50
CA GLY A 99 5.02 0.09 24.12
C GLY A 99 4.30 0.96 23.12
N LEU A 100 4.82 1.04 21.91
CA LEU A 100 4.25 1.84 20.82
C LEU A 100 3.98 0.96 19.60
N ILE A 101 2.74 0.94 19.13
CA ILE A 101 2.37 0.32 17.86
C ILE A 101 2.31 1.40 16.79
N THR A 102 3.09 1.22 15.72
CA THR A 102 3.17 2.14 14.59
C THR A 102 2.59 1.48 13.35
N ILE A 103 1.62 2.13 12.70
CA ILE A 103 0.95 1.61 11.51
C ILE A 103 1.33 2.47 10.32
N GLY A 104 1.97 1.89 9.31
CA GLY A 104 2.39 2.62 8.11
C GLY A 104 3.45 1.87 7.29
N GLY A 105 4.06 2.57 6.34
CA GLY A 105 5.07 2.03 5.44
C GLY A 105 6.51 2.19 5.95
N ASP A 106 7.47 2.06 5.03
CA ASP A 106 8.92 2.06 5.29
C ASP A 106 9.39 3.27 6.12
N GLY A 107 8.93 4.48 5.79
CA GLY A 107 9.28 5.68 6.55
C GLY A 107 8.80 5.64 8.01
N THR A 108 7.68 4.99 8.27
CA THR A 108 7.14 4.78 9.62
C THR A 108 8.03 3.82 10.39
N TYR A 109 8.52 2.75 9.75
CA TYR A 109 9.41 1.78 10.37
C TYR A 109 10.78 2.38 10.70
N ARG A 110 11.35 3.22 9.83
CA ARG A 110 12.58 3.96 10.14
C ARG A 110 12.42 4.81 11.39
N GLY A 111 11.29 5.51 11.50
CA GLY A 111 11.00 6.29 12.72
C GLY A 111 10.79 5.44 13.97
N ALA A 112 10.15 4.28 13.84
CA ALA A 112 9.97 3.33 14.92
C ALA A 112 11.34 2.76 15.40
N LEU A 113 12.25 2.42 14.49
CA LEU A 113 13.60 1.96 14.80
C LEU A 113 14.38 3.02 15.60
N GLU A 114 14.28 4.29 15.22
CA GLU A 114 14.94 5.38 15.95
C GLU A 114 14.42 5.55 17.38
N LEU A 115 13.11 5.33 17.59
CA LEU A 115 12.54 5.29 18.95
C LEU A 115 13.00 4.05 19.73
N ALA A 116 13.10 2.89 19.06
CA ALA A 116 13.58 1.67 19.68
C ALA A 116 15.03 1.83 20.19
N ARG A 117 15.90 2.47 19.42
CA ARG A 117 17.28 2.81 19.80
C ARG A 117 17.36 3.70 21.04
N ARG A 118 16.27 4.40 21.38
CA ARG A 118 16.11 5.24 22.57
C ARG A 118 15.35 4.56 23.71
N GLY A 119 15.16 3.22 23.59
CA GLY A 119 14.58 2.39 24.64
C GLY A 119 13.05 2.37 24.66
N VAL A 120 12.37 2.88 23.62
CA VAL A 120 10.92 2.71 23.46
C VAL A 120 10.66 1.35 22.82
N ARG A 121 9.83 0.51 23.44
CA ARG A 121 9.42 -0.75 22.81
C ARG A 121 8.48 -0.45 21.63
N VAL A 122 8.79 -0.97 20.45
CA VAL A 122 8.00 -0.68 19.24
C VAL A 122 7.60 -1.96 18.52
N VAL A 123 6.39 -1.94 17.95
CA VAL A 123 5.92 -2.95 16.99
C VAL A 123 5.31 -2.23 15.79
N GLY A 124 5.81 -2.54 14.60
CA GLY A 124 5.31 -1.99 13.34
C GLY A 124 4.25 -2.89 12.70
N ILE A 125 3.24 -2.29 12.08
CA ILE A 125 2.25 -2.97 11.24
C ILE A 125 2.33 -2.38 9.83
N PRO A 126 2.53 -3.19 8.76
CA PRO A 126 2.71 -2.72 7.40
C PRO A 126 1.38 -2.24 6.80
N ALA A 127 1.27 -0.95 6.54
CA ALA A 127 0.10 -0.34 5.91
C ALA A 127 0.52 0.70 4.88
N THR A 128 0.44 0.32 3.62
CA THR A 128 0.69 1.13 2.43
C THR A 128 -0.01 0.48 1.24
N ILE A 129 -0.53 1.28 0.31
CA ILE A 129 -1.11 0.75 -0.93
C ILE A 129 -0.05 0.32 -1.95
N ASP A 130 1.21 0.72 -1.76
CA ASP A 130 2.30 0.52 -2.73
C ASP A 130 2.80 -0.93 -2.75
N ASN A 131 2.59 -1.69 -1.66
CA ASN A 131 3.07 -3.06 -1.44
C ASN A 131 4.57 -3.22 -1.72
N ASP A 132 5.35 -2.19 -1.39
CA ASP A 132 6.79 -2.04 -1.69
C ASP A 132 7.72 -2.52 -0.56
N MET A 133 7.15 -3.07 0.53
CA MET A 133 7.90 -3.53 1.70
C MET A 133 8.38 -4.98 1.52
N GLY A 134 9.69 -5.20 1.36
CA GLY A 134 10.27 -6.52 1.09
C GLY A 134 10.15 -7.53 2.23
N CYS A 135 9.88 -7.08 3.44
CA CYS A 135 9.75 -7.93 4.61
C CYS A 135 8.43 -8.72 4.66
N THR A 136 7.41 -8.33 3.91
CA THR A 136 6.07 -8.93 3.94
C THR A 136 5.53 -9.19 2.55
N GLU A 137 4.74 -10.23 2.39
CA GLU A 137 4.07 -10.54 1.12
C GLU A 137 2.91 -9.58 0.83
N TYR A 138 2.38 -8.95 1.89
CA TYR A 138 1.19 -8.12 1.78
C TYR A 138 1.24 -6.93 2.72
N THR A 139 0.84 -5.76 2.23
CA THR A 139 0.65 -4.55 3.02
C THR A 139 -0.82 -4.16 3.05
N ILE A 140 -1.30 -3.74 4.22
CA ILE A 140 -2.70 -3.32 4.43
C ILE A 140 -2.99 -2.12 3.54
N GLY A 141 -4.07 -2.23 2.75
CA GLY A 141 -4.53 -1.20 1.81
C GLY A 141 -4.29 -1.52 0.34
N PHE A 142 -3.37 -2.44 0.04
CA PHE A 142 -3.03 -2.81 -1.34
C PHE A 142 -4.23 -3.39 -2.11
N ASP A 143 -4.93 -4.37 -1.55
CA ASP A 143 -6.07 -5.02 -2.21
C ASP A 143 -7.21 -4.03 -2.50
N THR A 144 -7.50 -3.14 -1.54
CA THR A 144 -8.52 -2.10 -1.75
C THR A 144 -8.12 -1.13 -2.86
N ALA A 145 -6.84 -0.73 -2.92
CA ALA A 145 -6.35 0.16 -3.97
C ALA A 145 -6.40 -0.51 -5.35
N CYS A 146 -6.04 -1.80 -5.45
CA CYS A 146 -6.19 -2.60 -6.66
C CYS A 146 -7.67 -2.64 -7.11
N ASN A 147 -8.59 -2.97 -6.21
CA ASN A 147 -10.02 -3.04 -6.53
C ASN A 147 -10.56 -1.69 -7.00
N THR A 148 -10.13 -0.58 -6.40
CA THR A 148 -10.50 0.77 -6.84
C THR A 148 -10.00 1.06 -8.25
N ALA A 149 -8.77 0.67 -8.57
CA ALA A 149 -8.20 0.86 -9.91
C ALA A 149 -8.88 -0.04 -10.95
N ILE A 150 -9.15 -1.30 -10.62
CA ILE A 150 -9.86 -2.24 -11.49
C ILE A 150 -11.27 -1.72 -11.80
N GLU A 151 -12.03 -1.29 -10.77
CA GLU A 151 -13.38 -0.72 -10.98
C GLU A 151 -13.37 0.53 -11.88
N ALA A 152 -12.34 1.39 -11.73
CA ALA A 152 -12.17 2.54 -12.58
C ALA A 152 -11.86 2.14 -14.03
N ILE A 153 -10.98 1.16 -14.25
CA ILE A 153 -10.63 0.64 -15.58
C ILE A 153 -11.84 -0.01 -16.26
N ASP A 154 -12.66 -0.78 -15.53
CA ASP A 154 -13.85 -1.39 -16.09
C ASP A 154 -14.83 -0.33 -16.62
N LYS A 155 -15.03 0.77 -15.88
CA LYS A 155 -15.84 1.90 -16.35
C LYS A 155 -15.24 2.59 -17.58
N LEU A 156 -13.90 2.74 -17.62
CA LEU A 156 -13.21 3.30 -18.79
C LEU A 156 -13.28 2.36 -20.00
N ARG A 157 -13.29 1.06 -19.76
CA ARG A 157 -13.46 0.05 -20.82
C ARG A 157 -14.80 0.18 -21.51
N ASP A 158 -15.90 0.33 -20.77
CA ASP A 158 -17.25 0.49 -21.35
C ASP A 158 -17.33 1.68 -22.31
N THR A 159 -16.79 2.83 -21.89
CA THR A 159 -16.77 4.01 -22.74
C THR A 159 -15.73 3.90 -23.87
N GLY A 160 -14.57 3.28 -23.61
CA GLY A 160 -13.52 3.03 -24.60
C GLY A 160 -14.00 2.13 -25.74
N GLN A 161 -14.78 1.10 -25.45
CA GLN A 161 -15.43 0.26 -26.45
C GLN A 161 -16.40 1.04 -27.34
N SER A 162 -17.20 1.92 -26.71
CA SER A 162 -18.20 2.71 -27.44
C SER A 162 -17.59 3.71 -28.41
N HIS A 163 -16.35 4.13 -28.17
CA HIS A 163 -15.66 5.17 -28.95
C HIS A 163 -14.42 4.67 -29.70
N GLU A 164 -14.10 3.37 -29.63
CA GLU A 164 -12.92 2.77 -30.26
C GLU A 164 -11.60 3.50 -29.88
N ARG A 165 -11.36 3.70 -28.57
CA ARG A 165 -10.26 4.52 -28.01
C ARG A 165 -9.19 3.70 -27.31
N VAL A 166 -8.04 4.33 -27.13
CA VAL A 166 -7.01 3.92 -26.18
C VAL A 166 -7.21 4.69 -24.87
N SER A 167 -7.28 3.99 -23.75
CA SER A 167 -7.29 4.57 -22.42
C SER A 167 -5.95 4.31 -21.75
N VAL A 168 -5.19 5.36 -21.45
CA VAL A 168 -3.96 5.30 -20.66
C VAL A 168 -4.32 5.65 -19.22
N VAL A 169 -4.14 4.70 -18.31
CA VAL A 169 -4.56 4.84 -16.90
C VAL A 169 -3.33 4.84 -16.00
N GLU A 170 -3.06 6.00 -15.38
CA GLU A 170 -2.01 6.11 -14.39
C GLU A 170 -2.52 5.68 -13.02
N VAL A 171 -1.80 4.77 -12.38
CA VAL A 171 -2.07 4.26 -11.03
C VAL A 171 -0.94 4.62 -10.08
N MET A 172 -1.26 4.76 -8.80
CA MET A 172 -0.28 5.00 -7.75
C MET A 172 0.67 3.80 -7.58
N GLY A 173 1.58 3.88 -6.65
CA GLY A 173 2.60 2.85 -6.32
C GLY A 173 3.95 3.49 -6.04
N ARG A 174 4.04 4.83 -6.08
CA ARG A 174 5.27 5.59 -5.85
C ARG A 174 6.39 5.18 -6.82
N ASN A 175 7.42 4.51 -6.34
CA ASN A 175 8.54 4.02 -7.16
C ASN A 175 8.46 2.52 -7.46
N ALA A 176 7.32 1.89 -7.20
CA ALA A 176 7.09 0.47 -7.36
C ALA A 176 5.92 0.19 -8.30
N GLY A 177 6.08 -0.80 -9.15
CA GLY A 177 5.09 -1.20 -10.17
C GLY A 177 4.10 -2.26 -9.69
N HIS A 178 4.12 -2.69 -8.43
CA HIS A 178 3.28 -3.78 -7.94
C HIS A 178 1.79 -3.53 -8.12
N LEU A 179 1.32 -2.31 -7.79
CA LEU A 179 -0.08 -1.93 -7.94
C LEU A 179 -0.49 -1.92 -9.43
N ALA A 180 0.37 -1.35 -10.29
CA ALA A 180 0.13 -1.30 -11.73
C ALA A 180 0.08 -2.69 -12.35
N LEU A 181 1.03 -3.56 -12.00
CA LEU A 181 1.11 -4.93 -12.53
C LEU A 181 -0.11 -5.75 -12.13
N TYR A 182 -0.45 -5.73 -10.83
CA TYR A 182 -1.62 -6.46 -10.34
C TYR A 182 -2.92 -5.96 -10.99
N THR A 183 -3.08 -4.64 -11.09
CA THR A 183 -4.25 -4.01 -11.72
C THR A 183 -4.32 -4.36 -13.21
N ALA A 184 -3.20 -4.27 -13.92
CA ALA A 184 -3.14 -4.56 -15.36
C ALA A 184 -3.54 -6.01 -15.67
N LEU A 185 -2.97 -6.96 -14.92
CA LEU A 185 -3.29 -8.38 -15.08
C LEU A 185 -4.77 -8.65 -14.77
N ALA A 186 -5.27 -8.14 -13.66
CA ALA A 186 -6.65 -8.37 -13.22
C ALA A 186 -7.69 -7.71 -14.15
N ALA A 187 -7.41 -6.51 -14.64
CA ALA A 187 -8.27 -5.79 -15.55
C ALA A 187 -8.09 -6.21 -17.03
N GLY A 188 -7.17 -7.09 -17.38
CA GLY A 188 -6.88 -7.48 -18.75
C GLY A 188 -6.44 -6.29 -19.61
N ALA A 189 -5.45 -5.53 -19.14
CA ALA A 189 -4.87 -4.43 -19.88
C ALA A 189 -4.07 -4.95 -21.08
N SER A 190 -4.01 -4.15 -22.15
CA SER A 190 -3.23 -4.47 -23.35
C SER A 190 -1.73 -4.35 -23.11
N ALA A 191 -1.33 -3.41 -22.24
CA ALA A 191 0.06 -3.18 -21.86
C ALA A 191 0.16 -2.61 -20.46
N VAL A 192 1.32 -2.81 -19.79
CA VAL A 192 1.65 -2.23 -18.50
C VAL A 192 3.06 -1.65 -18.54
N LEU A 193 3.22 -0.40 -18.08
CA LEU A 193 4.51 0.27 -17.94
C LEU A 193 4.86 0.39 -16.46
N LEU A 194 6.06 -0.09 -16.10
CA LEU A 194 6.53 -0.25 -14.72
C LEU A 194 7.88 0.45 -14.52
N PRO A 195 8.13 1.08 -13.37
CA PRO A 195 9.39 1.78 -13.11
C PRO A 195 10.60 0.84 -12.97
N GLU A 196 10.37 -0.47 -12.73
CA GLU A 196 11.42 -1.49 -12.66
C GLU A 196 11.90 -1.95 -14.03
N LYS A 197 11.25 -1.53 -15.11
CA LYS A 197 11.57 -1.91 -16.50
C LYS A 197 11.95 -0.67 -17.31
N GLU A 198 12.89 -0.84 -18.23
CA GLU A 198 13.12 0.15 -19.27
C GLU A 198 11.92 0.20 -20.20
N VAL A 199 11.39 1.40 -20.45
CA VAL A 199 10.20 1.58 -21.29
C VAL A 199 10.62 1.67 -22.75
N ASP A 200 10.21 0.70 -23.56
CA ASP A 200 10.23 0.77 -25.02
C ASP A 200 8.80 0.94 -25.54
N LEU A 201 8.36 2.21 -25.67
CA LEU A 201 6.99 2.53 -26.01
C LEU A 201 6.54 1.90 -27.35
N GLU A 202 7.45 1.79 -28.32
CA GLU A 202 7.16 1.17 -29.63
C GLU A 202 6.82 -0.32 -29.48
N HIS A 203 7.70 -1.09 -28.81
CA HIS A 203 7.50 -2.52 -28.67
C HIS A 203 6.49 -2.90 -27.59
N ASP A 204 6.50 -2.19 -26.44
CA ASP A 204 5.70 -2.55 -25.28
C ASP A 204 4.23 -2.15 -25.43
N VAL A 205 3.94 -1.09 -26.21
CA VAL A 205 2.60 -0.52 -26.33
C VAL A 205 2.13 -0.40 -27.76
N ILE A 206 2.84 0.32 -28.63
CA ILE A 206 2.36 0.68 -29.97
C ILE A 206 2.18 -0.57 -30.84
N ASP A 207 3.18 -1.45 -30.85
CA ASP A 207 3.10 -2.73 -31.58
C ASP A 207 1.99 -3.64 -31.03
N VAL A 208 1.75 -3.63 -29.71
CA VAL A 208 0.66 -4.40 -29.09
C VAL A 208 -0.70 -3.88 -29.57
N ILE A 209 -0.87 -2.56 -29.60
CA ILE A 209 -2.10 -1.92 -30.08
C ILE A 209 -2.31 -2.22 -31.58
N ARG A 210 -1.26 -2.04 -32.42
CA ARG A 210 -1.32 -2.32 -33.87
C ARG A 210 -1.73 -3.77 -34.15
N ARG A 211 -1.11 -4.72 -33.44
CA ARG A 211 -1.48 -6.15 -33.54
C ARG A 211 -2.92 -6.40 -33.10
N GLY A 212 -3.36 -5.78 -32.00
CA GLY A 212 -4.74 -5.86 -31.54
C GLY A 212 -5.72 -5.38 -32.60
N CYS A 213 -5.45 -4.25 -33.25
CA CYS A 213 -6.26 -3.70 -34.33
C CYS A 213 -6.35 -4.66 -35.54
N ILE A 214 -5.23 -5.30 -35.92
CA ILE A 214 -5.23 -6.29 -37.01
C ILE A 214 -6.17 -7.46 -36.70
N HIS A 215 -6.31 -7.83 -35.41
CA HIS A 215 -7.22 -8.90 -34.96
C HIS A 215 -8.61 -8.40 -34.58
N GLY A 216 -8.97 -7.15 -34.91
CA GLY A 216 -10.32 -6.60 -34.74
C GLY A 216 -10.56 -5.98 -33.35
N ARG A 217 -9.56 -5.88 -32.47
CA ARG A 217 -9.69 -5.14 -31.21
C ARG A 217 -9.68 -3.63 -31.52
N ARG A 218 -10.69 -2.92 -31.05
CA ARG A 218 -10.88 -1.49 -31.33
C ARG A 218 -10.67 -0.59 -30.11
N HIS A 219 -10.47 -1.16 -28.94
CA HIS A 219 -10.22 -0.43 -27.71
C HIS A 219 -9.06 -1.08 -26.96
N HIS A 220 -8.24 -0.26 -26.31
CA HIS A 220 -7.06 -0.72 -25.58
C HIS A 220 -6.97 -0.01 -24.23
N ILE A 221 -6.53 -0.74 -23.22
CA ILE A 221 -6.18 -0.21 -21.91
C ILE A 221 -4.68 -0.33 -21.73
N VAL A 222 -4.02 0.77 -21.41
CA VAL A 222 -2.60 0.82 -21.04
C VAL A 222 -2.52 1.29 -19.61
N VAL A 223 -1.97 0.48 -18.72
CA VAL A 223 -1.77 0.84 -17.30
C VAL A 223 -0.35 1.35 -17.13
N VAL A 224 -0.20 2.51 -16.48
CA VAL A 224 1.10 3.14 -16.23
C VAL A 224 1.27 3.36 -14.74
N ALA A 225 2.33 2.85 -14.14
CA ALA A 225 2.67 3.19 -12.76
C ALA A 225 3.14 4.65 -12.67
N GLU A 226 2.72 5.40 -11.65
CA GLU A 226 3.11 6.82 -11.47
C GLU A 226 4.63 7.03 -11.43
N GLY A 227 5.39 6.01 -10.98
CA GLY A 227 6.85 6.04 -10.94
C GLY A 227 7.54 6.04 -12.30
N VAL A 228 6.85 5.68 -13.39
CA VAL A 228 7.33 5.79 -14.76
C VAL A 228 7.35 7.26 -15.21
N GLY A 229 6.35 8.04 -14.82
CA GLY A 229 6.17 9.42 -15.27
C GLY A 229 5.71 9.52 -16.73
N HIS A 230 5.75 10.73 -17.28
CA HIS A 230 5.53 11.04 -18.70
C HIS A 230 4.21 10.54 -19.33
N VAL A 231 3.20 10.21 -18.52
CA VAL A 231 1.95 9.57 -19.01
C VAL A 231 1.26 10.35 -20.14
N HIS A 232 1.30 11.69 -20.11
CA HIS A 232 0.71 12.53 -21.15
C HIS A 232 1.51 12.50 -22.46
N GLU A 233 2.85 12.47 -22.38
CA GLU A 233 3.72 12.35 -23.53
C GLU A 233 3.55 10.99 -24.21
N TYR A 234 3.47 9.92 -23.43
CA TYR A 234 3.18 8.59 -23.95
C TYR A 234 1.82 8.52 -24.65
N ALA A 235 0.79 9.10 -24.06
CA ALA A 235 -0.52 9.11 -24.69
C ALA A 235 -0.53 9.87 -26.01
N GLN A 236 0.16 11.00 -26.11
CA GLN A 236 0.30 11.75 -27.35
C GLN A 236 1.03 10.90 -28.41
N THR A 237 2.15 10.29 -28.08
CA THR A 237 2.89 9.42 -29.01
C THR A 237 2.05 8.23 -29.49
N ILE A 238 1.29 7.59 -28.58
CA ILE A 238 0.39 6.50 -28.93
C ILE A 238 -0.67 6.97 -29.93
N GLU A 239 -1.28 8.15 -29.73
CA GLU A 239 -2.26 8.71 -30.63
C GLU A 239 -1.68 9.01 -32.02
N GLU A 240 -0.49 9.62 -32.06
CA GLU A 240 0.22 9.97 -33.30
C GLU A 240 0.60 8.71 -34.12
N GLU A 241 1.11 7.67 -33.44
CA GLU A 241 1.62 6.47 -34.09
C GLU A 241 0.55 5.43 -34.46
N THR A 242 -0.57 5.41 -33.72
CA THR A 242 -1.64 4.45 -33.98
C THR A 242 -2.83 5.03 -34.74
N GLY A 243 -2.99 6.36 -34.72
CA GLY A 243 -4.16 7.06 -35.25
C GLY A 243 -5.43 6.86 -34.40
N LEU A 244 -5.35 6.22 -33.23
CA LEU A 244 -6.47 6.02 -32.35
C LEU A 244 -6.54 7.14 -31.32
N GLU A 245 -7.73 7.69 -31.11
CA GLU A 245 -7.96 8.69 -30.06
C GLU A 245 -7.51 8.12 -28.71
N THR A 246 -6.58 8.81 -28.03
CA THR A 246 -5.97 8.35 -26.79
C THR A 246 -6.31 9.31 -25.64
N ARG A 247 -6.79 8.79 -24.52
CA ARG A 247 -7.20 9.56 -23.35
C ARG A 247 -6.46 9.10 -22.10
N VAL A 248 -5.95 10.06 -21.35
CA VAL A 248 -5.29 9.83 -20.05
C VAL A 248 -6.28 9.95 -18.92
N THR A 249 -6.20 9.04 -17.98
CA THR A 249 -6.90 9.11 -16.69
C THR A 249 -5.90 8.85 -15.57
N VAL A 250 -5.63 9.87 -14.75
CA VAL A 250 -4.81 9.76 -13.56
C VAL A 250 -5.71 9.47 -12.37
N LEU A 251 -5.64 8.27 -11.80
CA LEU A 251 -6.51 7.87 -10.68
C LEU A 251 -6.15 8.59 -9.38
N GLY A 252 -4.86 8.74 -9.10
CA GLY A 252 -4.38 9.49 -7.95
C GLY A 252 -4.99 9.02 -6.62
N TYR A 253 -5.33 9.97 -5.76
CA TYR A 253 -5.72 9.72 -4.36
C TYR A 253 -7.03 8.96 -4.15
N ILE A 254 -7.88 8.75 -5.16
CA ILE A 254 -9.05 7.89 -5.00
C ILE A 254 -8.66 6.46 -4.60
N GLN A 255 -7.46 6.01 -4.97
CA GLN A 255 -6.91 4.69 -4.62
C GLN A 255 -6.56 4.55 -3.12
N ARG A 256 -6.43 5.65 -2.38
CA ARG A 256 -6.21 5.63 -0.92
C ARG A 256 -7.50 5.62 -0.11
N GLY A 257 -8.62 5.93 -0.75
CA GLY A 257 -9.92 6.05 -0.11
C GLY A 257 -10.76 4.79 -0.18
N GLY A 258 -11.96 4.90 0.35
CA GLY A 258 -12.97 3.85 0.29
C GLY A 258 -12.97 2.90 1.47
N ALA A 259 -14.01 2.07 1.52
CA ALA A 259 -14.15 1.04 2.54
C ALA A 259 -13.12 -0.07 2.27
N PRO A 260 -12.33 -0.50 3.29
CA PRO A 260 -11.35 -1.55 3.10
C PRO A 260 -12.01 -2.86 2.67
N SER A 261 -11.36 -3.57 1.76
CA SER A 261 -11.80 -4.88 1.26
C SER A 261 -11.82 -5.93 2.39
N GLY A 262 -12.46 -7.08 2.12
CA GLY A 262 -12.45 -8.20 3.07
C GLY A 262 -11.04 -8.64 3.43
N ARG A 263 -10.12 -8.70 2.45
CA ARG A 263 -8.72 -9.07 2.68
C ARG A 263 -8.02 -8.06 3.58
N ASP A 264 -8.10 -6.77 3.27
CA ASP A 264 -7.49 -5.71 4.09
C ASP A 264 -8.01 -5.71 5.52
N ARG A 265 -9.31 -5.93 5.72
CA ARG A 265 -9.90 -6.01 7.08
C ARG A 265 -9.38 -7.20 7.87
N VAL A 266 -9.27 -8.37 7.24
CA VAL A 266 -8.79 -9.59 7.89
C VAL A 266 -7.31 -9.48 8.23
N SER A 267 -6.46 -9.12 7.26
CA SER A 267 -5.02 -8.93 7.49
C SER A 267 -4.76 -7.89 8.57
N ALA A 268 -5.46 -6.74 8.51
CA ALA A 268 -5.35 -5.70 9.53
C ALA A 268 -5.74 -6.18 10.94
N ALA A 269 -6.81 -6.96 11.04
CA ALA A 269 -7.25 -7.52 12.31
C ALA A 269 -6.24 -8.52 12.89
N MET A 270 -5.75 -9.45 12.06
CA MET A 270 -4.76 -10.44 12.48
C MET A 270 -3.43 -9.81 12.88
N MET A 271 -2.95 -8.83 12.09
CA MET A 271 -1.73 -8.09 12.43
C MET A 271 -1.89 -7.28 13.71
N GLY A 272 -3.08 -6.68 13.95
CA GLY A 272 -3.37 -5.97 15.19
C GLY A 272 -3.36 -6.85 16.43
N VAL A 273 -3.95 -8.04 16.36
CA VAL A 273 -3.90 -9.05 17.45
C VAL A 273 -2.46 -9.48 17.71
N ARG A 274 -1.73 -9.86 16.64
CA ARG A 274 -0.34 -10.31 16.75
C ARG A 274 0.57 -9.25 17.35
N ALA A 275 0.35 -7.96 17.03
CA ALA A 275 1.13 -6.86 17.60
C ALA A 275 0.99 -6.77 19.14
N ILE A 276 -0.20 -7.02 19.68
CA ILE A 276 -0.41 -7.09 21.14
C ILE A 276 0.31 -8.28 21.73
N ASP A 277 0.24 -9.47 21.12
CA ASP A 277 0.96 -10.66 21.60
C ASP A 277 2.47 -10.42 21.66
N VAL A 278 3.04 -9.75 20.66
CA VAL A 278 4.46 -9.40 20.60
C VAL A 278 4.83 -8.43 21.73
N LEU A 279 4.03 -7.38 21.98
CA LEU A 279 4.29 -6.45 23.08
C LEU A 279 4.18 -7.12 24.46
N LYS A 280 3.30 -8.10 24.61
CA LYS A 280 3.17 -8.88 25.88
C LYS A 280 4.36 -9.79 26.12
N SER A 281 5.06 -10.24 25.10
CA SER A 281 6.27 -11.08 25.22
C SER A 281 7.53 -10.29 25.55
N ASP A 282 7.44 -9.01 25.87
CA ASP A 282 8.57 -8.08 26.10
C ASP A 282 9.51 -7.91 24.88
N ALA A 283 9.14 -8.40 23.73
CA ALA A 283 9.89 -8.19 22.49
C ALA A 283 9.81 -6.70 22.06
N SER A 284 10.89 -6.21 21.52
CA SER A 284 11.01 -4.84 21.03
C SER A 284 11.63 -4.82 19.63
N SER A 285 11.50 -3.70 18.95
CA SER A 285 12.05 -3.52 17.60
C SER A 285 11.50 -4.57 16.60
N ARG A 286 10.21 -4.85 16.69
CA ARG A 286 9.58 -5.87 15.83
C ARG A 286 8.63 -5.24 14.82
N VAL A 287 8.42 -5.94 13.72
CA VAL A 287 7.37 -5.66 12.73
C VAL A 287 6.55 -6.91 12.49
N ILE A 288 5.26 -6.74 12.31
CA ILE A 288 4.39 -7.84 11.91
C ILE A 288 4.47 -8.00 10.40
N VAL A 289 4.59 -9.23 9.94
CA VAL A 289 4.68 -9.58 8.52
C VAL A 289 3.71 -10.71 8.18
N GLU A 290 3.24 -10.73 6.94
CA GLU A 290 2.53 -11.87 6.36
C GLU A 290 3.50 -12.64 5.46
N ARG A 291 3.71 -13.93 5.76
CA ARG A 291 4.56 -14.83 4.99
C ARG A 291 3.92 -16.22 4.91
N ASN A 292 3.83 -16.77 3.71
CA ASN A 292 3.22 -18.09 3.46
C ASN A 292 1.85 -18.24 4.13
N GLY A 293 1.02 -17.20 4.09
CA GLY A 293 -0.31 -17.16 4.70
C GLY A 293 -0.32 -17.14 6.24
N ARG A 294 0.81 -16.82 6.89
CA ARG A 294 0.94 -16.72 8.35
C ARG A 294 1.34 -15.30 8.75
N PHE A 295 0.85 -14.89 9.93
CA PHE A 295 1.23 -13.62 10.53
C PHE A 295 2.30 -13.86 11.60
N GLU A 296 3.49 -13.42 11.29
CA GLU A 296 4.69 -13.60 12.11
C GLU A 296 5.24 -12.23 12.52
N ASP A 297 6.28 -12.21 13.30
CA ASP A 297 7.04 -11.00 13.60
C ASP A 297 8.52 -11.19 13.30
N MET A 298 9.18 -10.12 12.89
CA MET A 298 10.61 -10.11 12.63
C MET A 298 11.25 -8.84 13.16
N ASP A 299 12.58 -8.82 13.18
CA ASP A 299 13.32 -7.63 13.56
C ASP A 299 13.10 -6.48 12.57
N ILE A 300 12.93 -5.26 13.09
CA ILE A 300 12.65 -4.07 12.26
C ILE A 300 13.86 -3.66 11.40
N GLU A 301 15.09 -3.86 11.90
CA GLU A 301 16.30 -3.51 11.17
C GLU A 301 16.54 -4.48 10.02
N GLU A 302 16.32 -5.78 10.25
CA GLU A 302 16.31 -6.80 9.19
C GLU A 302 15.22 -6.50 8.15
N ALA A 303 14.01 -6.16 8.60
CA ALA A 303 12.89 -5.83 7.73
C ALA A 303 13.19 -4.67 6.78
N LEU A 304 13.84 -3.62 7.29
CA LEU A 304 14.22 -2.43 6.52
C LEU A 304 15.34 -2.67 5.49
N GLN A 305 16.10 -3.76 5.61
CA GLN A 305 17.13 -4.14 4.65
C GLN A 305 16.57 -4.94 3.47
N MET A 306 15.40 -5.52 3.63
CA MET A 306 14.76 -6.34 2.60
C MET A 306 14.15 -5.46 1.51
N LYS A 307 14.42 -5.82 0.26
CA LYS A 307 13.80 -5.18 -0.91
C LYS A 307 12.71 -6.09 -1.46
N ARG A 308 11.64 -5.48 -1.94
CA ARG A 308 10.63 -6.19 -2.71
C ARG A 308 10.98 -6.10 -4.17
N GLU A 309 11.17 -7.25 -4.78
CA GLU A 309 11.40 -7.37 -6.22
C GLU A 309 10.06 -7.47 -6.95
N LEU A 310 10.06 -7.08 -8.23
CA LEU A 310 8.91 -7.24 -9.10
C LEU A 310 8.61 -8.75 -9.28
N ASP A 311 7.34 -9.10 -9.31
CA ASP A 311 6.92 -10.46 -9.67
C ASP A 311 7.07 -10.66 -11.18
N GLU A 312 8.22 -11.26 -11.57
CA GLU A 312 8.55 -11.52 -12.97
C GLU A 312 7.59 -12.54 -13.61
N GLU A 313 7.10 -13.52 -12.84
CA GLU A 313 6.15 -14.51 -13.35
C GLU A 313 4.82 -13.83 -13.70
N MET A 314 4.33 -12.95 -12.82
CA MET A 314 3.14 -12.16 -13.06
C MET A 314 3.32 -11.20 -14.25
N PHE A 315 4.49 -10.56 -14.38
CA PHE A 315 4.80 -9.68 -15.52
C PHE A 315 4.80 -10.45 -16.84
N VAL A 316 5.43 -11.61 -16.88
CA VAL A 316 5.41 -12.49 -18.05
C VAL A 316 3.99 -12.97 -18.37
N ALA A 317 3.20 -13.32 -17.34
CA ALA A 317 1.82 -13.74 -17.52
C ALA A 317 0.95 -12.62 -18.10
N CYS A 318 1.08 -11.40 -17.58
CA CYS A 318 0.36 -10.22 -18.07
C CYS A 318 0.61 -10.00 -19.58
N ASN A 319 1.86 -10.02 -20.00
CA ASN A 319 2.24 -9.86 -21.41
C ASN A 319 1.79 -11.04 -22.28
N ARG A 320 1.80 -12.28 -21.77
CA ARG A 320 1.40 -13.47 -22.53
C ARG A 320 -0.09 -13.55 -22.78
N ILE A 321 -0.91 -13.13 -21.85
CA ILE A 321 -2.37 -13.20 -22.00
C ILE A 321 -2.83 -12.32 -23.17
N ASP A 322 -2.21 -11.17 -23.36
CA ASP A 322 -2.56 -10.29 -24.48
C ASP A 322 -1.91 -10.71 -25.82
N THR A 323 -0.73 -11.34 -25.78
CA THR A 323 -0.05 -11.85 -26.98
C THR A 323 -0.55 -13.23 -27.45
N SER A 324 -1.45 -13.88 -26.72
CA SER A 324 -1.94 -15.24 -27.04
C SER A 324 -2.61 -15.37 -28.41
N TYR A 325 -3.06 -14.29 -29.02
CA TYR A 325 -3.52 -14.26 -30.43
C TYR A 325 -2.46 -14.62 -31.47
N GLN A 326 -1.17 -14.64 -31.11
CA GLN A 326 -0.11 -15.00 -32.05
C GLN A 326 0.03 -16.52 -32.29
N TYR A 327 -0.44 -17.38 -31.38
CA TYR A 327 -0.14 -18.82 -31.44
C TYR A 327 -1.06 -19.63 -32.34
N HIS A 328 -2.23 -19.12 -32.74
CA HIS A 328 -3.17 -19.91 -33.55
C HIS A 328 -2.98 -19.83 -35.08
N HIS A 329 -2.22 -18.85 -35.59
CA HIS A 329 -2.00 -18.72 -37.04
C HIS A 329 -0.70 -19.35 -37.59
N LYS A 330 0.22 -19.87 -36.74
CA LYS A 330 1.43 -20.56 -37.23
C LYS A 330 1.29 -22.06 -37.47
N LYS A 331 0.07 -22.64 -37.33
CA LYS A 331 -0.17 -24.06 -37.56
C LYS A 331 -0.97 -24.40 -38.83
N THR A 332 -1.17 -23.44 -39.72
CA THR A 332 -1.85 -23.69 -41.01
C THR A 332 -1.05 -23.08 -42.15
N THR A 333 0.16 -23.57 -42.37
CA THR A 333 0.84 -23.63 -43.69
C THR A 333 1.79 -24.82 -43.68
#